data_3a42065114f7093edc1257d145730eda
#
_entry.id   3a42065114f7093edc1257d145730eda
#
_cell.length_a   1.000
_cell.length_b   1.000
_cell.length_c   1.000
_cell.angle_alpha   90.00
_cell.angle_beta   90.00
_cell.angle_gamma   90.00
#
_symmetry.space_group_name_H-M   'P 1'
#
loop_
_entity.id
_entity.type
_entity.pdbx_description
1 polymer ?
#
loop_
_entity_poly.entity_id
_entity_poly.type
_entity_poly.pdbx_seq_one_letter_code
_entity_poly.pdbx_strand_id
1 'polypeptide(L)'
;MDQSEPQAPRQAPRYSSETVPVVDFGPYLAGEPGALEKAAREADTASRNLGFFFIRNHGVPQELIDRMFAQTARFHELPLERKLEVKVSPQENVGYLPQGGQTQLSYSKLYGESKHPDRSISYFVRREYPEDHPDRIARKPWVSNNRWPRDLPGFRETCIEYFGAMAQTARRILTLHSVALGLGRDWLV
;
A
#
# COMPACT_ATOMS: atom_id res chain seq x y z
N MET A 1 20.65 -10.20 -45.09
CA MET A 1 19.80 -11.14 -44.34
C MET A 1 20.49 -11.36 -43.01
N ASP A 2 20.10 -10.59 -42.02
CA ASP A 2 20.64 -10.69 -40.65
C ASP A 2 19.79 -11.73 -39.92
N GLN A 3 20.35 -12.90 -39.67
CA GLN A 3 19.73 -13.97 -38.87
C GLN A 3 20.24 -13.82 -37.44
N SER A 4 19.66 -12.89 -36.70
CA SER A 4 19.84 -12.86 -35.24
C SER A 4 19.11 -14.07 -34.65
N GLU A 5 19.86 -15.02 -34.15
CA GLU A 5 19.34 -16.17 -33.38
C GLU A 5 18.49 -15.68 -32.20
N PRO A 6 17.34 -16.33 -31.93
CA PRO A 6 16.53 -16.00 -30.76
C PRO A 6 17.33 -16.31 -29.49
N GLN A 7 17.63 -15.28 -28.70
CA GLN A 7 18.25 -15.44 -27.38
C GLN A 7 17.35 -16.35 -26.53
N ALA A 8 17.94 -17.43 -26.02
CA ALA A 8 17.27 -18.29 -25.06
C ALA A 8 16.69 -17.47 -23.88
N PRO A 9 15.48 -17.77 -23.41
CA PRO A 9 14.89 -17.04 -22.31
C PRO A 9 15.84 -17.06 -21.10
N ARG A 10 16.21 -15.90 -20.59
CA ARG A 10 16.99 -15.77 -19.36
C ARG A 10 16.26 -16.54 -18.27
N GLN A 11 16.85 -17.61 -17.77
CA GLN A 11 16.31 -18.29 -16.60
C GLN A 11 16.28 -17.28 -15.45
N ALA A 12 15.09 -17.04 -14.91
CA ALA A 12 14.96 -16.28 -13.69
C ALA A 12 15.83 -16.91 -12.60
N PRO A 13 16.57 -16.13 -11.82
CA PRO A 13 17.38 -16.66 -10.74
C PRO A 13 16.48 -17.52 -9.84
N ARG A 14 16.85 -18.77 -9.61
CA ARG A 14 16.18 -19.64 -8.65
C ARG A 14 16.56 -19.12 -7.26
N TYR A 15 15.70 -18.27 -6.70
CA TYR A 15 15.79 -17.93 -5.31
C TYR A 15 15.43 -19.18 -4.49
N SER A 16 16.32 -19.61 -3.60
CA SER A 16 15.93 -20.57 -2.58
C SER A 16 14.88 -19.87 -1.71
N SER A 17 13.67 -20.41 -1.69
CA SER A 17 12.47 -19.82 -1.11
C SER A 17 12.47 -19.79 0.43
N GLU A 18 13.62 -19.90 1.07
CA GLU A 18 13.63 -20.27 2.49
C GLU A 18 13.35 -19.12 3.43
N THR A 19 13.61 -17.86 3.06
CA THR A 19 13.22 -16.75 3.96
C THR A 19 13.12 -15.41 3.24
N VAL A 20 11.96 -14.80 3.31
CA VAL A 20 11.82 -13.39 2.96
C VAL A 20 12.63 -12.56 3.97
N PRO A 21 13.53 -11.67 3.52
CA PRO A 21 14.30 -10.83 4.42
C PRO A 21 13.40 -10.00 5.34
N VAL A 22 13.81 -9.85 6.60
CA VAL A 22 13.12 -9.04 7.60
C VAL A 22 14.03 -7.89 8.02
N VAL A 23 13.61 -6.66 7.76
CA VAL A 23 14.31 -5.45 8.18
C VAL A 23 13.76 -4.99 9.53
N ASP A 24 14.63 -4.87 10.52
CA ASP A 24 14.26 -4.42 11.86
C ASP A 24 14.35 -2.89 11.98
N PHE A 25 13.21 -2.24 12.20
CA PHE A 25 13.14 -0.80 12.38
C PHE A 25 13.37 -0.36 13.84
N GLY A 26 13.38 -1.28 14.80
CA GLY A 26 13.54 -0.96 16.22
C GLY A 26 14.74 -0.08 16.53
N PRO A 27 15.97 -0.49 16.20
CA PRO A 27 17.18 0.31 16.43
C PRO A 27 17.15 1.68 15.73
N TYR A 28 16.64 1.72 14.49
CA TYR A 28 16.46 2.99 13.75
C TYR A 28 15.48 3.92 14.46
N LEU A 29 14.34 3.42 14.92
CA LEU A 29 13.33 4.21 15.63
C LEU A 29 13.79 4.63 17.04
N ALA A 30 14.69 3.85 17.65
CA ALA A 30 15.36 4.20 18.91
C ALA A 30 16.48 5.26 18.73
N GLY A 31 16.82 5.61 17.48
CA GLY A 31 17.87 6.58 17.20
C GLY A 31 19.29 6.06 17.43
N GLU A 32 19.48 4.74 17.38
CA GLU A 32 20.81 4.15 17.60
C GLU A 32 21.78 4.56 16.49
N PRO A 33 23.05 4.88 16.84
CA PRO A 33 24.06 5.28 15.85
C PRO A 33 24.25 4.21 14.76
N GLY A 34 24.19 4.62 13.48
CA GLY A 34 24.38 3.74 12.32
C GLY A 34 23.22 2.79 12.01
N ALA A 35 22.15 2.81 12.81
CA ALA A 35 21.00 1.92 12.61
C ALA A 35 20.19 2.24 11.33
N LEU A 36 20.07 3.52 10.98
CA LEU A 36 19.43 3.94 9.74
C LEU A 36 20.20 3.41 8.52
N GLU A 37 21.51 3.57 8.48
CA GLU A 37 22.36 3.12 7.39
C GLU A 37 22.36 1.58 7.28
N LYS A 38 22.31 0.88 8.42
CA LYS A 38 22.19 -0.57 8.45
C LYS A 38 20.85 -1.01 7.85
N ALA A 39 19.73 -0.47 8.32
CA ALA A 39 18.40 -0.79 7.80
C ALA A 39 18.26 -0.44 6.32
N ALA A 40 18.86 0.67 5.87
CA ALA A 40 18.91 1.07 4.48
C ALA A 40 19.64 0.05 3.59
N ARG A 41 20.82 -0.44 4.03
CA ARG A 41 21.54 -1.50 3.30
C ARG A 41 20.78 -2.81 3.24
N GLU A 42 20.15 -3.22 4.33
CA GLU A 42 19.33 -4.44 4.37
C GLU A 42 18.12 -4.35 3.43
N ALA A 43 17.41 -3.23 3.44
CA ALA A 43 16.28 -2.96 2.55
C ALA A 43 16.71 -2.91 1.06
N ASP A 44 17.83 -2.27 0.74
CA ASP A 44 18.38 -2.21 -0.62
C ASP A 44 18.76 -3.62 -1.12
N THR A 45 19.46 -4.38 -0.31
CA THR A 45 19.85 -5.76 -0.63
C THR A 45 18.63 -6.63 -0.89
N ALA A 46 17.61 -6.55 -0.04
CA ALA A 46 16.37 -7.29 -0.21
C ALA A 46 15.61 -6.87 -1.48
N SER A 47 15.53 -5.57 -1.74
CA SER A 47 14.87 -5.01 -2.92
C SER A 47 15.56 -5.42 -4.21
N ARG A 48 16.88 -5.41 -4.27
CA ARG A 48 17.64 -5.83 -5.46
C ARG A 48 17.58 -7.33 -5.73
N ASN A 49 17.57 -8.14 -4.66
CA ASN A 49 17.63 -9.59 -4.80
C ASN A 49 16.25 -10.22 -4.98
N LEU A 50 15.24 -9.78 -4.20
CA LEU A 50 13.93 -10.40 -4.15
C LEU A 50 12.80 -9.45 -4.58
N GLY A 51 12.99 -8.15 -4.46
CA GLY A 51 11.98 -7.13 -4.79
C GLY A 51 11.06 -6.76 -3.63
N PHE A 52 11.14 -7.42 -2.48
CA PHE A 52 10.33 -7.15 -1.29
C PHE A 52 11.01 -7.66 -0.01
N PHE A 53 10.55 -7.17 1.13
CA PHE A 53 10.99 -7.56 2.47
C PHE A 53 9.87 -7.35 3.49
N PHE A 54 9.96 -8.04 4.62
CA PHE A 54 9.13 -7.76 5.78
C PHE A 54 9.79 -6.73 6.70
N ILE A 55 8.97 -6.03 7.46
CA ILE A 55 9.41 -5.07 8.46
C ILE A 55 8.92 -5.54 9.83
N ARG A 56 9.81 -5.55 10.83
CA ARG A 56 9.42 -5.70 12.23
C ARG A 56 9.75 -4.43 13.02
N ASN A 57 9.13 -4.29 14.17
CA ASN A 57 9.28 -3.12 15.04
C ASN A 57 9.03 -1.79 14.30
N HIS A 58 8.04 -1.79 13.41
CA HIS A 58 7.72 -0.68 12.50
C HIS A 58 7.10 0.53 13.22
N GLY A 59 6.79 0.42 14.53
CA GLY A 59 6.24 1.51 15.35
C GLY A 59 4.74 1.74 15.18
N VAL A 60 4.01 0.90 14.44
CA VAL A 60 2.54 0.89 14.46
C VAL A 60 2.09 0.04 15.66
N PRO A 61 1.27 0.57 16.59
CA PRO A 61 0.79 -0.20 17.74
C PRO A 61 -0.01 -1.43 17.31
N GLN A 62 0.24 -2.58 17.94
CA GLN A 62 -0.47 -3.82 17.63
C GLN A 62 -1.98 -3.67 17.84
N GLU A 63 -2.38 -2.98 18.91
CA GLU A 63 -3.80 -2.72 19.21
C GLU A 63 -4.51 -1.92 18.10
N LEU A 64 -3.79 -1.03 17.41
CA LEU A 64 -4.35 -0.30 16.28
C LEU A 64 -4.53 -1.23 15.07
N ILE A 65 -3.60 -2.13 14.84
CA ILE A 65 -3.69 -3.15 13.79
C ILE A 65 -4.89 -4.07 14.08
N ASP A 66 -5.01 -4.55 15.30
CA ASP A 66 -6.10 -5.45 15.72
C ASP A 66 -7.46 -4.76 15.61
N ARG A 67 -7.56 -3.48 16.02
CA ARG A 67 -8.77 -2.67 15.83
C ARG A 67 -9.11 -2.53 14.35
N MET A 68 -8.11 -2.29 13.49
CA MET A 68 -8.36 -2.15 12.04
C MET A 68 -8.89 -3.45 11.44
N PHE A 69 -8.33 -4.60 11.80
CA PHE A 69 -8.84 -5.91 11.40
C PHE A 69 -10.29 -6.13 11.88
N ALA A 70 -10.57 -5.82 13.14
CA ALA A 70 -11.91 -5.96 13.70
C ALA A 70 -12.93 -5.06 12.97
N GLN A 71 -12.57 -3.81 12.69
CA GLN A 71 -13.45 -2.89 11.94
C GLN A 71 -13.65 -3.35 10.50
N THR A 72 -12.61 -3.87 9.86
CA THR A 72 -12.71 -4.44 8.51
C THR A 72 -13.65 -5.64 8.48
N ALA A 73 -13.54 -6.57 9.43
CA ALA A 73 -14.44 -7.71 9.56
C ALA A 73 -15.90 -7.23 9.72
N ARG A 74 -16.17 -6.32 10.65
CA ARG A 74 -17.50 -5.72 10.85
C ARG A 74 -18.07 -5.09 9.58
N PHE A 75 -17.25 -4.38 8.80
CA PHE A 75 -17.68 -3.81 7.52
C PHE A 75 -18.08 -4.91 6.53
N HIS A 76 -17.30 -5.98 6.42
CA HIS A 76 -17.59 -7.08 5.49
C HIS A 76 -18.81 -7.91 5.89
N GLU A 77 -19.16 -7.95 7.17
CA GLU A 77 -20.38 -8.57 7.70
C GLU A 77 -21.67 -7.78 7.40
N LEU A 78 -21.55 -6.49 7.04
CA LEU A 78 -22.73 -5.71 6.66
C LEU A 78 -23.47 -6.33 5.47
N PRO A 79 -24.81 -6.19 5.40
CA PRO A 79 -25.58 -6.54 4.19
C PRO A 79 -25.02 -5.84 2.95
N LEU A 80 -25.17 -6.50 1.79
CA LEU A 80 -24.62 -5.98 0.53
C LEU A 80 -25.15 -4.58 0.21
N GLU A 81 -26.44 -4.33 0.45
CA GLU A 81 -27.11 -3.04 0.22
C GLU A 81 -26.39 -1.92 0.99
N ARG A 82 -26.02 -2.19 2.24
CA ARG A 82 -25.32 -1.21 3.10
C ARG A 82 -23.89 -0.93 2.61
N LYS A 83 -23.19 -1.96 2.13
CA LYS A 83 -21.86 -1.79 1.52
C LYS A 83 -21.94 -0.99 0.22
N LEU A 84 -23.00 -1.19 -0.58
CA LEU A 84 -23.19 -0.49 -1.85
C LEU A 84 -23.51 1.00 -1.68
N GLU A 85 -24.02 1.46 -0.53
CA GLU A 85 -24.20 2.89 -0.24
C GLU A 85 -22.90 3.68 -0.30
N VAL A 86 -21.79 3.01 0.01
CA VAL A 86 -20.42 3.59 -0.02
C VAL A 86 -19.60 3.04 -1.19
N LYS A 87 -20.26 2.56 -2.24
CA LYS A 87 -19.58 2.03 -3.43
C LYS A 87 -18.68 3.10 -4.07
N VAL A 88 -17.51 2.66 -4.53
CA VAL A 88 -16.57 3.49 -5.30
C VAL A 88 -17.25 4.05 -6.55
N SER A 89 -17.00 5.31 -6.87
CA SER A 89 -17.40 5.90 -8.17
C SER A 89 -16.25 5.78 -9.17
N PRO A 90 -16.54 5.80 -10.49
CA PRO A 90 -15.49 5.76 -11.52
C PRO A 90 -14.47 6.91 -11.43
N GLN A 91 -14.90 8.07 -10.89
CA GLN A 91 -14.09 9.28 -10.81
C GLN A 91 -13.28 9.35 -9.52
N GLU A 92 -13.78 8.70 -8.46
CA GLU A 92 -13.21 8.74 -7.12
C GLU A 92 -12.86 7.33 -6.68
N ASN A 93 -11.59 7.04 -6.52
CA ASN A 93 -11.16 5.74 -6.04
C ASN A 93 -11.17 5.69 -4.51
N VAL A 94 -12.34 5.89 -3.90
CA VAL A 94 -12.59 5.82 -2.45
C VAL A 94 -13.89 5.08 -2.15
N GLY A 95 -13.92 4.31 -1.08
CA GLY A 95 -15.07 3.52 -0.66
C GLY A 95 -14.99 2.05 -1.06
N TYR A 96 -16.12 1.39 -1.09
CA TYR A 96 -16.26 -0.05 -1.32
C TYR A 96 -16.18 -0.41 -2.79
N LEU A 97 -15.25 -1.28 -3.14
CA LEU A 97 -15.17 -1.90 -4.46
C LEU A 97 -15.70 -3.35 -4.36
N PRO A 98 -16.88 -3.64 -4.93
CA PRO A 98 -17.44 -4.98 -4.94
C PRO A 98 -16.65 -5.93 -5.85
N GLN A 99 -16.85 -7.22 -5.68
CA GLN A 99 -16.30 -8.25 -6.56
C GLN A 99 -16.63 -7.95 -8.03
N GLY A 100 -15.66 -8.10 -8.90
CA GLY A 100 -15.80 -7.80 -10.33
C GLY A 100 -15.80 -6.30 -10.67
N GLY A 101 -15.62 -5.42 -9.68
CA GLY A 101 -15.55 -3.98 -9.89
C GLY A 101 -14.25 -3.50 -10.51
N GLN A 102 -13.22 -4.34 -10.51
CA GLN A 102 -11.93 -4.08 -11.15
C GLN A 102 -11.63 -5.22 -12.14
N THR A 103 -11.47 -4.90 -13.39
CA THR A 103 -10.86 -5.79 -14.38
C THR A 103 -9.47 -5.26 -14.66
N GLN A 104 -8.47 -6.13 -14.70
CA GLN A 104 -7.11 -5.74 -15.08
C GLN A 104 -7.03 -5.45 -16.59
N LEU A 105 -7.77 -4.43 -17.03
CA LEU A 105 -7.81 -3.99 -18.43
C LEU A 105 -6.42 -3.58 -18.97
N SER A 106 -5.51 -3.13 -18.10
CA SER A 106 -4.16 -2.73 -18.48
C SER A 106 -3.29 -3.88 -18.95
N TYR A 107 -3.55 -5.10 -18.52
CA TYR A 107 -2.83 -6.31 -18.96
C TYR A 107 -3.51 -7.03 -20.11
N SER A 108 -4.77 -6.73 -20.43
CA SER A 108 -5.53 -7.40 -21.49
C SER A 108 -4.88 -7.22 -22.87
N LYS A 109 -4.23 -6.09 -23.13
CA LYS A 109 -3.50 -5.84 -24.37
C LYS A 109 -2.26 -6.71 -24.57
N LEU A 110 -1.66 -7.21 -23.47
CA LEU A 110 -0.46 -8.05 -23.52
C LEU A 110 -0.78 -9.55 -23.42
N TYR A 111 -1.86 -9.92 -22.71
CA TYR A 111 -2.18 -11.32 -22.38
C TYR A 111 -3.57 -11.76 -22.84
N GLY A 112 -4.28 -10.94 -23.60
CA GLY A 112 -5.67 -11.19 -24.03
C GLY A 112 -6.69 -10.76 -22.97
N GLU A 113 -7.96 -10.67 -23.39
CA GLU A 113 -9.03 -10.28 -22.51
C GLU A 113 -9.25 -11.32 -21.40
N SER A 114 -9.14 -10.89 -20.15
CA SER A 114 -9.55 -11.73 -19.02
C SER A 114 -11.05 -11.95 -19.07
N LYS A 115 -11.47 -13.18 -19.32
CA LYS A 115 -12.89 -13.58 -19.35
C LYS A 115 -13.50 -13.67 -17.95
N HIS A 116 -12.70 -13.51 -16.90
CA HIS A 116 -13.15 -13.66 -15.52
C HIS A 116 -12.93 -12.34 -14.77
N PRO A 117 -13.98 -11.81 -14.12
CA PRO A 117 -13.86 -10.64 -13.26
C PRO A 117 -12.93 -10.97 -12.08
N ASP A 118 -12.20 -9.96 -11.60
CA ASP A 118 -11.40 -10.07 -10.40
C ASP A 118 -12.28 -10.46 -9.21
N ARG A 119 -11.80 -11.39 -8.39
CA ARG A 119 -12.52 -11.87 -7.19
C ARG A 119 -12.22 -11.04 -5.95
N SER A 120 -11.34 -10.05 -6.05
CA SER A 120 -11.03 -9.17 -4.93
C SER A 120 -12.20 -8.26 -4.59
N ILE A 121 -12.35 -8.01 -3.29
CA ILE A 121 -13.18 -6.96 -2.73
C ILE A 121 -12.29 -6.05 -1.91
N SER A 122 -12.50 -4.73 -2.02
CA SER A 122 -11.62 -3.76 -1.39
C SER A 122 -12.42 -2.61 -0.80
N TYR A 123 -11.86 -1.96 0.19
CA TYR A 123 -12.34 -0.67 0.68
C TYR A 123 -11.19 0.33 0.65
N PHE A 124 -11.31 1.36 -0.17
CA PHE A 124 -10.27 2.36 -0.38
C PHE A 124 -10.48 3.57 0.52
N VAL A 125 -9.45 3.91 1.28
CA VAL A 125 -9.38 5.09 2.13
C VAL A 125 -8.25 5.99 1.65
N ARG A 126 -8.51 7.28 1.58
CA ARG A 126 -7.52 8.31 1.27
C ARG A 126 -7.30 9.22 2.47
N ARG A 127 -6.25 10.01 2.40
CA ARG A 127 -6.03 11.09 3.35
C ARG A 127 -7.22 12.05 3.34
N GLU A 128 -7.74 12.36 4.51
CA GLU A 128 -8.71 13.45 4.67
C GLU A 128 -7.99 14.80 4.78
N TYR A 129 -8.52 15.76 4.07
CA TYR A 129 -8.05 17.14 4.12
C TYR A 129 -9.10 18.03 4.74
N PRO A 130 -8.72 19.02 5.55
CA PRO A 130 -9.63 20.05 6.06
C PRO A 130 -10.37 20.76 4.93
N GLU A 131 -11.54 21.33 5.22
CA GLU A 131 -12.37 22.00 4.21
C GLU A 131 -11.70 23.21 3.58
N ASP A 132 -10.87 23.89 4.35
CA ASP A 132 -10.08 25.06 3.97
C ASP A 132 -8.74 24.70 3.28
N HIS A 133 -8.42 23.42 3.10
CA HIS A 133 -7.18 23.03 2.44
C HIS A 133 -7.16 23.52 0.98
N PRO A 134 -6.08 24.16 0.50
CA PRO A 134 -6.02 24.75 -0.85
C PRO A 134 -6.35 23.76 -1.98
N ASP A 135 -5.85 22.53 -1.89
CA ASP A 135 -6.11 21.50 -2.90
C ASP A 135 -7.58 21.02 -2.89
N ARG A 136 -8.24 21.07 -1.72
CA ARG A 136 -9.67 20.75 -1.60
C ARG A 136 -10.52 21.86 -2.21
N ILE A 137 -10.19 23.12 -1.92
CA ILE A 137 -10.84 24.29 -2.53
C ILE A 137 -10.66 24.26 -4.05
N ALA A 138 -9.44 23.92 -4.54
CA ALA A 138 -9.14 23.79 -5.95
C ALA A 138 -9.73 22.52 -6.60
N ARG A 139 -10.43 21.68 -5.85
CA ARG A 139 -11.04 20.41 -6.31
C ARG A 139 -10.07 19.52 -7.09
N LYS A 140 -8.85 19.39 -6.57
CA LYS A 140 -7.84 18.54 -7.22
C LYS A 140 -8.30 17.07 -7.27
N PRO A 141 -8.05 16.32 -8.36
CA PRO A 141 -8.59 14.96 -8.54
C PRO A 141 -8.21 13.96 -7.44
N TRP A 142 -7.07 14.20 -6.76
CA TRP A 142 -6.61 13.32 -5.67
C TRP A 142 -7.14 13.72 -4.27
N VAL A 143 -7.91 14.79 -4.18
CA VAL A 143 -8.50 15.28 -2.93
C VAL A 143 -10.00 15.04 -2.96
N SER A 144 -10.40 13.79 -2.80
CA SER A 144 -11.79 13.40 -2.65
C SER A 144 -12.13 13.08 -1.21
N ASN A 145 -13.39 13.27 -0.85
CA ASN A 145 -13.89 12.86 0.47
C ASN A 145 -14.00 11.33 0.53
N ASN A 146 -13.58 10.76 1.66
CA ASN A 146 -13.88 9.37 1.93
C ASN A 146 -15.40 9.16 2.05
N ARG A 147 -15.85 7.96 1.73
CA ARG A 147 -17.24 7.53 1.86
C ARG A 147 -17.32 6.61 3.07
N TRP A 148 -18.03 7.01 4.10
CA TRP A 148 -18.11 6.27 5.35
C TRP A 148 -19.45 5.58 5.53
N PRO A 149 -19.49 4.30 5.97
CA PRO A 149 -20.74 3.62 6.30
C PRO A 149 -21.39 4.30 7.51
N ARG A 150 -22.71 4.56 7.43
CA ARG A 150 -23.43 5.34 8.45
C ARG A 150 -23.56 4.63 9.78
N ASP A 151 -23.74 3.31 9.73
CA ASP A 151 -24.10 2.49 10.91
C ASP A 151 -22.92 1.64 11.41
N LEU A 152 -21.70 2.12 11.24
CA LEU A 152 -20.50 1.42 11.68
C LEU A 152 -19.64 2.33 12.57
N PRO A 153 -20.05 2.58 13.81
CA PRO A 153 -19.32 3.47 14.70
C PRO A 153 -17.90 2.94 14.97
N GLY A 154 -16.94 3.89 15.02
CA GLY A 154 -15.53 3.59 15.21
C GLY A 154 -14.78 3.19 13.92
N PHE A 155 -15.47 2.90 12.83
CA PHE A 155 -14.84 2.50 11.56
C PHE A 155 -14.00 3.66 10.97
N ARG A 156 -14.59 4.84 10.82
CA ARG A 156 -13.91 6.02 10.28
C ARG A 156 -12.70 6.40 11.12
N GLU A 157 -12.89 6.51 12.42
CA GLU A 157 -11.87 6.94 13.37
C GLU A 157 -10.66 5.99 13.32
N THR A 158 -10.91 4.68 13.33
CA THR A 158 -9.87 3.66 13.23
C THR A 158 -9.15 3.71 11.87
N CYS A 159 -9.90 3.87 10.76
CA CYS A 159 -9.29 3.99 9.43
C CYS A 159 -8.38 5.21 9.32
N ILE A 160 -8.79 6.37 9.85
CA ILE A 160 -7.99 7.61 9.81
C ILE A 160 -6.72 7.46 10.66
N GLU A 161 -6.85 6.93 11.87
CA GLU A 161 -5.71 6.67 12.76
C GLU A 161 -4.71 5.70 12.13
N TYR A 162 -5.22 4.58 11.60
CA TYR A 162 -4.40 3.58 10.91
C TYR A 162 -3.73 4.14 9.66
N PHE A 163 -4.46 4.91 8.85
CA PHE A 163 -3.89 5.60 7.68
C PHE A 163 -2.73 6.51 8.07
N GLY A 164 -2.86 7.29 9.15
CA GLY A 164 -1.79 8.13 9.66
C GLY A 164 -0.54 7.35 10.06
N ALA A 165 -0.71 6.24 10.78
CA ALA A 165 0.38 5.35 11.19
C ALA A 165 1.07 4.70 9.98
N MET A 166 0.31 4.24 8.99
CA MET A 166 0.86 3.66 7.76
C MET A 166 1.57 4.69 6.89
N ALA A 167 1.03 5.91 6.78
CA ALA A 167 1.69 7.00 6.06
C ALA A 167 3.05 7.36 6.69
N GLN A 168 3.14 7.33 8.03
CA GLN A 168 4.40 7.53 8.73
C GLN A 168 5.39 6.38 8.47
N THR A 169 4.92 5.15 8.48
CA THR A 169 5.74 3.97 8.13
C THR A 169 6.25 4.06 6.70
N ALA A 170 5.40 4.47 5.75
CA ALA A 170 5.80 4.68 4.36
C ALA A 170 6.92 5.74 4.23
N ARG A 171 6.82 6.86 4.95
CA ARG A 171 7.90 7.88 4.98
C ARG A 171 9.21 7.30 5.51
N ARG A 172 9.17 6.48 6.56
CA ARG A 172 10.36 5.80 7.09
C ARG A 172 11.01 4.91 6.04
N ILE A 173 10.21 4.17 5.27
CA ILE A 173 10.70 3.35 4.15
C ILE A 173 11.35 4.24 3.07
N LEU A 174 10.72 5.36 2.70
CA LEU A 174 11.28 6.31 1.75
C LEU A 174 12.62 6.89 2.24
N THR A 175 12.73 7.20 3.54
CA THR A 175 13.99 7.60 4.15
C THR A 175 15.08 6.54 3.99
N LEU A 176 14.77 5.26 4.23
CA LEU A 176 15.73 4.17 4.01
C LEU A 176 16.20 4.12 2.54
N HIS A 177 15.27 4.21 1.60
CA HIS A 177 15.61 4.21 0.17
C HIS A 177 16.43 5.45 -0.22
N SER A 178 16.13 6.62 0.33
CA SER A 178 16.95 7.83 0.10
C SER A 178 18.41 7.58 0.50
N VAL A 179 18.63 7.05 1.70
CA VAL A 179 19.98 6.73 2.21
C VAL A 179 20.65 5.63 1.38
N ALA A 180 19.92 4.56 1.05
CA ALA A 180 20.43 3.45 0.25
C ALA A 180 20.91 3.88 -1.15
N LEU A 181 20.25 4.88 -1.73
CA LEU A 181 20.59 5.46 -3.04
C LEU A 181 21.69 6.52 -2.95
N GLY A 182 22.24 6.78 -1.76
CA GLY A 182 23.26 7.83 -1.56
C GLY A 182 22.70 9.25 -1.67
N LEU A 183 21.40 9.42 -1.56
CA LEU A 183 20.69 10.70 -1.56
C LEU A 183 20.61 11.27 -0.13
N GLY A 184 20.26 12.53 -0.01
CA GLY A 184 19.96 13.12 1.30
C GLY A 184 18.81 12.38 1.99
N ARG A 185 18.86 12.27 3.33
CA ARG A 185 17.91 11.50 4.16
C ARG A 185 16.43 11.73 3.80
N ASP A 186 16.05 12.95 3.51
CA ASP A 186 14.67 13.36 3.30
C ASP A 186 14.33 13.61 1.81
N TRP A 187 15.17 13.14 0.90
CA TRP A 187 15.05 13.46 -0.53
C TRP A 187 13.77 12.88 -1.17
N LEU A 188 13.32 11.69 -0.72
CA LEU A 188 12.11 11.03 -1.20
C LEU A 188 10.86 11.29 -0.31
N VAL A 189 10.97 12.06 0.78
CA VAL A 189 9.92 12.21 1.81
C VAL A 189 9.04 13.43 1.64
#